data_117435241aed644003b5be1804a6b5b2
#
_entry.id   117435241aed644003b5be1804a6b5b2
#
_cell.length_a   1.000
_cell.length_b   1.000
_cell.length_c   1.000
_cell.angle_alpha   90.00
_cell.angle_beta   90.00
_cell.angle_gamma   90.00
#
_symmetry.space_group_name_H-M   'P 1'
#
loop_
_entity.id
_entity.type
_entity.pdbx_description
1 polymer ?
#
loop_
_entity_poly.entity_id
_entity_poly.type
_entity_poly.pdbx_seq_one_letter_code
_entity_poly.pdbx_strand_id
1 'polypeptide(L)'
;MHPNVMHLPSYLSATVKPEDLAPGKSGTITITLNSDKIRDFGLTQTSVYLARHLGEKVSPDNEIPISAILLPHLQDYDQLSKQIAPNLQMSSTEVDFTNFEGKKKKTTELILQNIGKTTLKITSMQLFTTGLKVTLSKQTLEPNETASLKITGIAEELSKLRRSPRILMITNDPDHAKVIITIKH
;
A
#
# COMPACT_ATOMS: atom_id res chain seq x y z
N MET A 1 -19.78 -26.02 18.19
CA MET A 1 -19.12 -25.45 16.99
C MET A 1 -17.67 -25.20 17.36
N HIS A 2 -16.75 -25.73 16.59
CA HIS A 2 -15.30 -25.59 16.83
C HIS A 2 -14.69 -24.73 15.69
N PRO A 3 -14.76 -23.41 15.79
CA PRO A 3 -14.31 -22.53 14.72
C PRO A 3 -12.79 -22.56 14.59
N ASN A 4 -12.31 -22.54 13.33
CA ASN A 4 -10.90 -22.53 13.01
C ASN A 4 -10.61 -21.57 11.85
N VAL A 5 -9.45 -20.93 11.84
CA VAL A 5 -9.03 -20.04 10.75
C VAL A 5 -8.12 -20.81 9.79
N MET A 6 -8.51 -20.83 8.52
CA MET A 6 -7.82 -21.54 7.45
C MET A 6 -7.02 -20.59 6.56
N HIS A 7 -6.04 -21.11 5.82
CA HIS A 7 -5.21 -20.40 4.84
C HIS A 7 -4.44 -19.22 5.41
N LEU A 8 -3.93 -19.37 6.65
CA LEU A 8 -3.05 -18.38 7.26
C LEU A 8 -1.68 -18.36 6.56
N PRO A 9 -1.27 -17.24 5.94
CA PRO A 9 0.10 -17.08 5.50
C PRO A 9 1.06 -17.08 6.70
N SER A 10 2.34 -17.36 6.47
CA SER A 10 3.35 -17.49 7.54
C SER A 10 3.53 -16.26 8.41
N TYR A 11 3.14 -15.08 7.92
CA TYR A 11 3.21 -13.81 8.64
C TYR A 11 1.93 -13.48 9.45
N LEU A 12 0.90 -14.34 9.39
CA LEU A 12 -0.30 -14.22 10.20
C LEU A 12 -0.41 -15.37 11.19
N SER A 13 -0.94 -15.08 12.37
CA SER A 13 -1.43 -16.07 13.32
C SER A 13 -2.84 -15.72 13.75
N ALA A 14 -3.63 -16.71 14.14
CA ALA A 14 -4.99 -16.50 14.60
C ALA A 14 -5.25 -17.29 15.88
N THR A 15 -6.04 -16.69 16.76
CA THR A 15 -6.60 -17.35 17.96
C THR A 15 -8.11 -17.14 17.98
N VAL A 16 -8.84 -18.16 18.40
CA VAL A 16 -10.30 -18.13 18.53
C VAL A 16 -10.67 -18.34 19.98
N LYS A 17 -11.53 -17.48 20.51
CA LYS A 17 -12.04 -17.59 21.89
C LYS A 17 -13.56 -17.39 21.93
N PRO A 18 -14.33 -18.28 22.58
CA PRO A 18 -13.90 -19.57 23.12
C PRO A 18 -13.57 -20.57 21.97
N GLU A 19 -12.77 -21.60 22.28
CA GLU A 19 -12.45 -22.67 21.32
C GLU A 19 -13.70 -23.42 20.88
N ASP A 20 -14.64 -23.63 21.81
CA ASP A 20 -15.95 -24.20 21.53
C ASP A 20 -17.05 -23.16 21.72
N LEU A 21 -17.78 -22.90 20.65
CA LEU A 21 -18.87 -21.94 20.63
C LEU A 21 -20.22 -22.65 20.68
N ALA A 22 -20.99 -22.39 21.75
CA ALA A 22 -22.34 -22.91 21.89
C ALA A 22 -23.33 -22.18 20.95
N PRO A 23 -24.44 -22.81 20.53
CA PRO A 23 -25.45 -22.18 19.71
C PRO A 23 -25.98 -20.87 20.33
N GLY A 24 -26.08 -19.83 19.49
CA GLY A 24 -26.54 -18.49 19.90
C GLY A 24 -25.54 -17.69 20.72
N LYS A 25 -24.30 -18.16 20.91
CA LYS A 25 -23.23 -17.42 21.59
C LYS A 25 -22.29 -16.78 20.57
N SER A 26 -21.57 -15.74 21.02
CA SER A 26 -20.56 -15.04 20.24
C SER A 26 -19.15 -15.42 20.70
N GLY A 27 -18.22 -15.35 19.79
CA GLY A 27 -16.79 -15.53 20.04
C GLY A 27 -15.95 -14.42 19.39
N THR A 28 -14.67 -14.42 19.68
CA THR A 28 -13.71 -13.45 19.13
C THR A 28 -12.60 -14.20 18.39
N ILE A 29 -12.31 -13.75 17.18
CA ILE A 29 -11.13 -14.15 16.41
C ILE A 29 -10.12 -13.02 16.51
N THR A 30 -8.93 -13.31 17.02
CA THR A 30 -7.79 -12.39 17.04
C THR A 30 -6.81 -12.80 15.96
N ILE A 31 -6.54 -11.92 15.00
CA ILE A 31 -5.55 -12.14 13.94
C ILE A 31 -4.37 -11.21 14.25
N THR A 32 -3.19 -11.80 14.35
CA THR A 32 -1.94 -11.08 14.63
C THR A 32 -1.03 -11.13 13.42
N LEU A 33 -0.56 -9.96 12.99
CA LEU A 33 0.42 -9.82 11.92
C LEU A 33 1.82 -9.70 12.52
N ASN A 34 2.75 -10.55 12.03
CA ASN A 34 4.17 -10.44 12.33
C ASN A 34 4.88 -9.74 11.17
N SER A 35 5.19 -8.46 11.36
CA SER A 35 5.84 -7.61 10.35
C SER A 35 7.23 -8.11 9.93
N ASP A 36 7.96 -8.78 10.82
CA ASP A 36 9.32 -9.28 10.55
C ASP A 36 9.36 -10.39 9.50
N LYS A 37 8.20 -11.02 9.25
CA LYS A 37 8.05 -12.05 8.22
C LYS A 37 7.61 -11.50 6.87
N ILE A 38 7.38 -10.20 6.75
CA ILE A 38 7.03 -9.52 5.49
C ILE A 38 8.27 -8.76 5.02
N ARG A 39 8.71 -9.03 3.78
CA ARG A 39 9.93 -8.43 3.23
C ARG A 39 9.68 -7.13 2.47
N ASP A 40 8.47 -6.96 1.95
CA ASP A 40 8.15 -5.84 1.06
C ASP A 40 7.37 -4.76 1.81
N PHE A 41 7.82 -3.52 1.70
CA PHE A 41 7.07 -2.37 2.18
C PHE A 41 5.92 -2.02 1.24
N GLY A 42 4.85 -1.47 1.81
CA GLY A 42 3.66 -1.07 1.09
C GLY A 42 2.45 -1.93 1.45
N LEU A 43 1.45 -1.98 0.55
CA LEU A 43 0.21 -2.69 0.77
C LEU A 43 0.40 -4.20 0.58
N THR A 44 0.09 -4.95 1.62
CA THR A 44 -0.05 -6.41 1.60
C THR A 44 -1.53 -6.76 1.76
N GLN A 45 -2.04 -7.60 0.89
CA GLN A 45 -3.43 -8.06 0.91
C GLN A 45 -3.47 -9.59 0.87
N THR A 46 -4.34 -10.17 1.67
CA THR A 46 -4.59 -11.62 1.71
C THR A 46 -6.02 -11.87 2.21
N SER A 47 -6.49 -13.08 2.02
CA SER A 47 -7.75 -13.56 2.62
C SER A 47 -7.46 -14.79 3.48
N VAL A 48 -8.07 -14.83 4.65
CA VAL A 48 -8.17 -16.03 5.47
C VAL A 48 -9.63 -16.46 5.53
N TYR A 49 -9.89 -17.70 5.93
CA TYR A 49 -11.26 -18.24 5.90
C TYR A 49 -11.62 -18.83 7.26
N LEU A 50 -12.83 -18.55 7.72
CA LEU A 50 -13.36 -19.09 8.97
C LEU A 50 -14.07 -20.44 8.70
N ALA A 51 -13.49 -21.55 9.15
CA ALA A 51 -14.22 -22.81 9.21
C ALA A 51 -15.07 -22.88 10.48
N ARG A 52 -16.36 -23.11 10.33
CA ARG A 52 -17.32 -23.29 11.43
C ARG A 52 -17.36 -24.73 11.93
N HIS A 53 -16.95 -25.68 11.08
CA HIS A 53 -16.86 -27.10 11.39
C HIS A 53 -15.75 -27.76 10.59
N LEU A 54 -15.33 -28.92 10.99
CA LEU A 54 -14.28 -29.70 10.33
C LEU A 54 -14.70 -30.04 8.89
N GLY A 55 -13.82 -29.79 7.92
CA GLY A 55 -14.07 -30.07 6.50
C GLY A 55 -14.90 -29.00 5.77
N GLU A 56 -15.21 -27.87 6.38
CA GLU A 56 -15.82 -26.75 5.67
C GLU A 56 -14.87 -26.23 4.57
N LYS A 57 -15.41 -26.03 3.37
CA LYS A 57 -14.65 -25.52 2.23
C LYS A 57 -14.57 -24.00 2.25
N VAL A 58 -13.52 -23.46 1.65
CA VAL A 58 -13.38 -22.03 1.42
C VAL A 58 -14.45 -21.55 0.44
N SER A 59 -15.08 -20.42 0.77
CA SER A 59 -16.11 -19.77 -0.04
C SER A 59 -16.14 -18.27 0.27
N PRO A 60 -16.78 -17.44 -0.55
CA PRO A 60 -17.00 -16.03 -0.23
C PRO A 60 -17.74 -15.78 1.09
N ASP A 61 -18.57 -16.76 1.53
CA ASP A 61 -19.37 -16.63 2.76
C ASP A 61 -18.57 -16.79 4.04
N ASN A 62 -17.36 -17.36 3.97
CA ASN A 62 -16.47 -17.53 5.11
C ASN A 62 -15.12 -16.84 4.94
N GLU A 63 -15.01 -15.98 3.92
CA GLU A 63 -13.82 -15.18 3.63
C GLU A 63 -13.69 -13.99 4.58
N ILE A 64 -12.49 -13.79 5.10
CA ILE A 64 -12.10 -12.61 5.89
C ILE A 64 -10.94 -11.94 5.14
N PRO A 65 -11.19 -10.86 4.40
CA PRO A 65 -10.14 -10.11 3.73
C PRO A 65 -9.30 -9.33 4.75
N ILE A 66 -7.99 -9.39 4.60
CA ILE A 66 -7.03 -8.69 5.45
C ILE A 66 -6.15 -7.81 4.57
N SER A 67 -5.99 -6.56 4.96
CA SER A 67 -5.04 -5.65 4.32
C SER A 67 -4.24 -4.89 5.38
N ALA A 68 -2.95 -4.73 5.11
CA ALA A 68 -2.04 -3.96 5.94
C ALA A 68 -1.07 -3.17 5.06
N ILE A 69 -0.66 -1.99 5.51
CA ILE A 69 0.41 -1.22 4.89
C ILE A 69 1.63 -1.32 5.80
N LEU A 70 2.67 -1.96 5.30
CA LEU A 70 3.95 -2.06 6.00
C LEU A 70 4.80 -0.85 5.64
N LEU A 71 5.21 -0.11 6.65
CA LEU A 71 6.11 1.04 6.52
C LEU A 71 7.51 0.66 7.00
N PRO A 72 8.58 1.32 6.49
CA PRO A 72 9.91 1.20 7.08
C PRO A 72 9.86 1.56 8.57
N HIS A 73 10.71 0.91 9.36
CA HIS A 73 10.92 1.34 10.73
C HIS A 73 11.56 2.73 10.69
N LEU A 74 10.78 3.73 10.97
CA LEU A 74 11.27 5.09 11.14
C LEU A 74 11.78 5.18 12.58
N GLN A 75 13.06 5.50 12.75
CA GLN A 75 13.61 5.78 14.07
C GLN A 75 12.75 6.85 14.72
N ASP A 76 12.53 6.74 16.03
CA ASP A 76 11.86 7.80 16.79
C ASP A 76 12.72 9.06 16.70
N TYR A 77 12.44 9.87 15.67
CA TYR A 77 13.10 11.15 15.49
C TYR A 77 12.63 12.08 16.60
N ASP A 78 13.52 12.43 17.50
CA ASP A 78 13.32 13.59 18.37
C ASP A 78 13.28 14.88 17.52
N GLN A 79 12.94 16.01 18.12
CA GLN A 79 12.82 17.27 17.37
C GLN A 79 14.12 17.70 16.67
N LEU A 80 15.29 17.33 17.19
CA LEU A 80 16.60 17.62 16.60
C LEU A 80 16.88 16.71 15.40
N SER A 81 16.57 15.44 15.54
CA SER A 81 16.73 14.45 14.46
C SER A 81 15.79 14.71 13.28
N LYS A 82 14.57 15.24 13.51
CA LYS A 82 13.67 15.68 12.44
C LYS A 82 14.25 16.81 11.59
N GLN A 83 15.06 17.70 12.16
CA GLN A 83 15.69 18.79 11.41
C GLN A 83 16.75 18.31 10.40
N ILE A 84 17.27 17.10 10.59
CA ILE A 84 18.26 16.48 9.69
C ILE A 84 17.66 15.33 8.87
N ALA A 85 16.41 14.97 9.09
CA ALA A 85 15.73 13.89 8.36
C ALA A 85 15.65 14.19 6.84
N PRO A 86 15.45 13.15 6.00
CA PRO A 86 15.04 13.36 4.63
C PRO A 86 13.68 14.04 4.61
N ASN A 87 13.42 14.86 3.60
CA ASN A 87 12.14 15.55 3.46
C ASN A 87 11.75 15.59 1.98
N LEU A 88 10.67 14.91 1.65
CA LEU A 88 10.15 14.82 0.30
C LEU A 88 9.26 16.02 -0.03
N GLN A 89 9.64 16.77 -1.04
CA GLN A 89 8.76 17.72 -1.71
C GLN A 89 8.36 17.18 -3.08
N MET A 90 7.09 17.31 -3.43
CA MET A 90 6.55 16.91 -4.74
C MET A 90 5.89 18.09 -5.43
N SER A 91 5.99 18.16 -6.77
CA SER A 91 5.30 19.18 -7.56
C SER A 91 3.78 19.05 -7.49
N SER A 92 3.26 17.83 -7.35
CA SER A 92 1.84 17.53 -7.14
C SER A 92 1.67 16.11 -6.61
N THR A 93 0.56 15.86 -5.91
CA THR A 93 0.06 14.53 -5.55
C THR A 93 -1.20 14.15 -6.33
N GLU A 94 -1.58 14.96 -7.32
CA GLU A 94 -2.70 14.70 -8.22
C GLU A 94 -2.24 14.77 -9.67
N VAL A 95 -2.76 13.86 -10.52
CA VAL A 95 -2.53 13.83 -11.97
C VAL A 95 -3.88 13.80 -12.67
N ASP A 96 -4.05 14.62 -13.69
CA ASP A 96 -5.29 14.74 -14.45
C ASP A 96 -5.15 14.06 -15.82
N PHE A 97 -5.91 12.97 -15.99
CA PHE A 97 -6.10 12.24 -17.24
C PHE A 97 -7.56 12.27 -17.72
N THR A 98 -8.36 13.24 -17.30
CA THR A 98 -9.76 13.40 -17.79
C THR A 98 -9.82 13.71 -19.29
N ASN A 99 -8.78 14.34 -19.86
CA ASN A 99 -8.70 14.67 -21.27
C ASN A 99 -7.40 14.13 -21.89
N PHE A 100 -7.54 13.21 -22.84
CA PHE A 100 -6.45 12.64 -23.63
C PHE A 100 -6.19 13.36 -24.97
N GLU A 101 -6.98 14.40 -25.31
CA GLU A 101 -6.84 15.14 -26.57
C GLU A 101 -6.86 14.22 -27.81
N GLY A 102 -7.69 13.18 -27.78
CA GLY A 102 -7.78 12.19 -28.84
C GLY A 102 -6.63 11.18 -28.90
N LYS A 103 -5.67 11.25 -27.99
CA LYS A 103 -4.53 10.33 -27.93
C LYS A 103 -4.90 9.07 -27.12
N LYS A 104 -4.34 7.93 -27.51
CA LYS A 104 -4.50 6.66 -26.79
C LYS A 104 -3.76 6.64 -25.45
N LYS A 105 -2.71 7.46 -25.32
CA LYS A 105 -1.85 7.54 -24.13
C LYS A 105 -1.50 9.00 -23.86
N LYS A 106 -1.42 9.36 -22.58
CA LYS A 106 -0.94 10.67 -22.12
C LYS A 106 0.08 10.44 -21.01
N THR A 107 1.17 11.20 -21.01
CA THR A 107 2.21 11.13 -20.00
C THR A 107 2.30 12.47 -19.27
N THR A 108 2.31 12.41 -17.95
CA THR A 108 2.57 13.55 -17.05
C THR A 108 3.82 13.26 -16.26
N GLU A 109 4.60 14.29 -16.00
CA GLU A 109 5.82 14.22 -15.20
C GLU A 109 5.63 14.99 -13.90
N LEU A 110 5.93 14.35 -12.79
CA LEU A 110 6.00 14.97 -11.48
C LEU A 110 7.46 15.05 -11.06
N ILE A 111 7.83 16.15 -10.42
CA ILE A 111 9.16 16.33 -9.86
C ILE A 111 9.11 16.02 -8.36
N LEU A 112 10.02 15.16 -7.93
CA LEU A 112 10.31 14.84 -6.55
C LEU A 112 11.63 15.52 -6.19
N GLN A 113 11.70 16.14 -5.03
CA GLN A 113 12.92 16.75 -4.50
C GLN A 113 13.13 16.36 -3.04
N ASN A 114 14.36 16.05 -2.67
CA ASN A 114 14.74 15.94 -1.28
C ASN A 114 15.18 17.30 -0.74
N ILE A 115 14.30 17.97 0.01
CA ILE A 115 14.62 19.25 0.67
C ILE A 115 15.18 19.06 2.08
N GLY A 116 15.33 17.80 2.53
CA GLY A 116 15.94 17.43 3.80
C GLY A 116 17.46 17.43 3.77
N LYS A 117 18.06 17.02 4.87
CA LYS A 117 19.52 17.05 5.07
C LYS A 117 20.19 15.68 5.00
N THR A 118 19.40 14.62 4.94
CA THR A 118 19.90 13.24 4.78
C THR A 118 19.26 12.60 3.54
N THR A 119 19.82 11.48 3.13
CA THR A 119 19.39 10.76 1.92
C THR A 119 17.93 10.29 2.00
N LEU A 120 17.11 10.72 1.05
CA LEU A 120 15.75 10.25 0.83
C LEU A 120 15.77 8.97 -0.01
N LYS A 121 15.07 7.93 0.46
CA LYS A 121 14.91 6.66 -0.26
C LYS A 121 13.43 6.41 -0.55
N ILE A 122 13.12 6.11 -1.81
CA ILE A 122 11.81 5.63 -2.24
C ILE A 122 11.91 4.10 -2.29
N THR A 123 11.35 3.45 -1.26
CA THR A 123 11.54 2.01 -1.02
C THR A 123 10.54 1.14 -1.76
N SER A 124 9.37 1.68 -2.08
CA SER A 124 8.32 0.96 -2.81
C SER A 124 7.44 1.92 -3.60
N MET A 125 6.97 1.44 -4.75
CA MET A 125 5.96 2.11 -5.56
C MET A 125 4.99 1.07 -6.11
N GLN A 126 3.73 1.14 -5.69
CA GLN A 126 2.70 0.16 -6.01
C GLN A 126 1.57 0.78 -6.83
N LEU A 127 1.20 0.07 -7.88
CA LEU A 127 0.09 0.37 -8.78
C LEU A 127 -0.96 -0.72 -8.65
N PHE A 128 -2.22 -0.34 -8.62
CA PHE A 128 -3.34 -1.27 -8.48
C PHE A 128 -4.24 -1.29 -9.72
N THR A 129 -3.69 -0.92 -10.88
CA THR A 129 -4.39 -0.90 -12.16
C THR A 129 -3.45 -1.14 -13.33
N THR A 130 -3.97 -1.74 -14.40
CA THR A 130 -3.26 -1.92 -15.68
C THR A 130 -3.28 -0.67 -16.56
N GLY A 131 -4.16 0.29 -16.26
CA GLY A 131 -4.33 1.54 -17.02
C GLY A 131 -3.23 2.59 -16.80
N LEU A 132 -2.27 2.32 -15.91
CA LEU A 132 -1.16 3.22 -15.60
C LEU A 132 0.19 2.53 -15.78
N LYS A 133 1.16 3.28 -16.28
CA LYS A 133 2.57 2.92 -16.26
C LYS A 133 3.35 4.02 -15.56
N VAL A 134 4.24 3.63 -14.64
CA VAL A 134 5.04 4.55 -13.85
C VAL A 134 6.52 4.26 -14.05
N THR A 135 7.32 5.30 -14.17
CA THR A 135 8.77 5.22 -14.27
C THR A 135 9.39 6.32 -13.41
N LEU A 136 10.21 5.91 -12.45
CA LEU A 136 10.96 6.81 -11.58
C LEU A 136 12.42 6.84 -12.04
N SER A 137 12.99 8.04 -12.19
CA SER A 137 14.36 8.21 -12.69
C SER A 137 15.41 7.78 -11.67
N LYS A 138 15.15 7.98 -10.37
CA LYS A 138 16.03 7.61 -9.25
C LYS A 138 15.21 7.23 -8.04
N GLN A 139 15.63 6.20 -7.30
CA GLN A 139 15.01 5.76 -6.05
C GLN A 139 15.68 6.36 -4.80
N THR A 140 16.87 6.93 -4.96
CA THR A 140 17.67 7.52 -3.88
C THR A 140 18.03 8.93 -4.27
N LEU A 141 17.75 9.89 -3.39
CA LEU A 141 17.98 11.32 -3.61
C LEU A 141 18.81 11.87 -2.45
N GLU A 142 20.00 12.37 -2.77
CA GLU A 142 20.80 13.13 -1.82
C GLU A 142 20.14 14.49 -1.51
N PRO A 143 20.56 15.20 -0.44
CA PRO A 143 20.05 16.53 -0.14
C PRO A 143 20.06 17.47 -1.34
N ASN A 144 18.93 18.15 -1.60
CA ASN A 144 18.66 19.03 -2.75
C ASN A 144 18.59 18.33 -4.12
N GLU A 145 18.74 17.03 -4.19
CA GLU A 145 18.65 16.27 -5.45
C GLU A 145 17.17 16.10 -5.85
N THR A 146 16.93 16.00 -7.16
CA THR A 146 15.61 15.82 -7.76
C THR A 146 15.54 14.50 -8.52
N ALA A 147 14.32 13.96 -8.60
CA ALA A 147 13.97 12.85 -9.47
C ALA A 147 12.69 13.18 -10.26
N SER A 148 12.56 12.59 -11.43
CA SER A 148 11.38 12.69 -12.26
C SER A 148 10.56 11.41 -12.16
N LEU A 149 9.28 11.57 -11.88
CA LEU A 149 8.28 10.52 -11.86
C LEU A 149 7.37 10.68 -13.07
N LYS A 150 7.55 9.84 -14.09
CA LYS A 150 6.72 9.82 -15.30
C LYS A 150 5.56 8.85 -15.11
N ILE A 151 4.34 9.37 -15.25
CA ILE A 151 3.10 8.62 -15.15
C ILE A 151 2.42 8.67 -16.52
N THR A 152 2.21 7.50 -17.12
CA THR A 152 1.52 7.37 -18.41
C THR A 152 0.18 6.70 -18.19
N GLY A 153 -0.90 7.40 -18.52
CA GLY A 153 -2.25 6.88 -18.56
C GLY A 153 -2.58 6.29 -19.95
N ILE A 154 -3.36 5.20 -19.94
CA ILE A 154 -3.89 4.54 -21.14
C ILE A 154 -5.40 4.79 -21.18
N ALA A 155 -5.88 5.58 -22.15
CA ALA A 155 -7.27 6.06 -22.22
C ALA A 155 -8.30 4.94 -22.14
N GLU A 156 -8.13 3.88 -22.95
CA GLU A 156 -9.06 2.75 -22.99
C GLU A 156 -9.15 2.00 -21.64
N GLU A 157 -8.03 1.82 -20.96
CA GLU A 157 -8.00 1.11 -19.69
C GLU A 157 -8.54 1.98 -18.54
N LEU A 158 -8.20 3.26 -18.52
CA LEU A 158 -8.70 4.17 -17.49
C LEU A 158 -10.22 4.37 -17.60
N SER A 159 -10.78 4.44 -18.83
CA SER A 159 -12.23 4.60 -19.04
C SER A 159 -13.06 3.43 -18.50
N LYS A 160 -12.47 2.24 -18.31
CA LYS A 160 -13.15 1.04 -17.75
C LYS A 160 -13.20 1.07 -16.22
N LEU A 161 -12.43 1.94 -15.58
CA LEU A 161 -12.33 1.98 -14.12
C LEU A 161 -13.54 2.71 -13.53
N ARG A 162 -14.12 2.14 -12.47
CA ARG A 162 -15.22 2.77 -11.71
C ARG A 162 -14.75 3.70 -10.60
N ARG A 163 -13.48 3.62 -10.21
CA ARG A 163 -12.89 4.41 -9.13
C ARG A 163 -11.56 4.99 -9.60
N SER A 164 -11.26 6.17 -9.14
CA SER A 164 -9.96 6.82 -9.41
C SER A 164 -8.80 5.96 -8.95
N PRO A 165 -7.90 5.55 -9.85
CA PRO A 165 -6.74 4.78 -9.50
C PRO A 165 -5.77 5.60 -8.65
N ARG A 166 -4.93 4.91 -7.89
CA ARG A 166 -3.95 5.52 -6.99
C ARG A 166 -2.61 4.85 -7.16
N ILE A 167 -1.56 5.62 -6.96
CA ILE A 167 -0.20 5.13 -6.84
C ILE A 167 0.20 5.29 -5.38
N LEU A 168 0.62 4.20 -4.75
CA LEU A 168 1.16 4.21 -3.40
C LEU A 168 2.67 4.25 -3.47
N MET A 169 3.28 5.26 -2.87
CA MET A 169 4.73 5.40 -2.74
C MET A 169 5.11 5.35 -1.26
N ILE A 170 6.15 4.58 -0.94
CA ILE A 170 6.70 4.44 0.41
C ILE A 170 8.10 5.02 0.43
N THR A 171 8.39 5.82 1.43
CA THR A 171 9.68 6.50 1.61
C THR A 171 10.21 6.35 3.03
N ASN A 172 11.47 6.76 3.25
CA ASN A 172 12.06 6.88 4.59
C ASN A 172 11.92 8.30 5.19
N ASP A 173 11.13 9.18 4.58
CA ASP A 173 10.78 10.48 5.15
C ASP A 173 9.80 10.27 6.32
N PRO A 174 10.09 10.71 7.54
CA PRO A 174 9.22 10.49 8.69
C PRO A 174 7.85 11.18 8.56
N ASP A 175 7.77 12.31 7.85
CA ASP A 175 6.53 13.05 7.65
C ASP A 175 5.77 12.57 6.39
N HIS A 176 6.46 11.95 5.42
CA HIS A 176 5.92 11.44 4.16
C HIS A 176 6.26 9.97 3.93
N ALA A 177 6.23 9.14 4.99
CA ALA A 177 6.52 7.70 4.90
C ALA A 177 5.58 6.97 3.93
N LYS A 178 4.34 7.47 3.79
CA LYS A 178 3.34 6.99 2.84
C LYS A 178 2.78 8.16 2.05
N VAL A 179 2.97 8.14 0.73
CA VAL A 179 2.40 9.13 -0.20
C VAL A 179 1.42 8.44 -1.15
N ILE A 180 0.25 9.04 -1.33
CA ILE A 180 -0.77 8.58 -2.28
C ILE A 180 -0.88 9.61 -3.39
N ILE A 181 -0.59 9.18 -4.64
CA ILE A 181 -0.81 9.99 -5.83
C ILE A 181 -2.16 9.59 -6.43
N THR A 182 -3.09 10.52 -6.50
CA THR A 182 -4.44 10.31 -7.02
C THR A 182 -4.50 10.68 -8.50
N ILE A 183 -5.16 9.82 -9.29
CA ILE A 183 -5.33 10.02 -10.72
C ILE A 183 -6.78 10.38 -10.99
N LYS A 184 -7.04 11.55 -11.55
CA LYS A 184 -8.34 11.94 -12.13
C LYS A 184 -8.43 11.40 -13.56
N HIS A 185 -9.57 10.78 -13.92
CA HIS A 185 -9.78 10.18 -15.24
C HIS A 185 -11.24 10.20 -15.66
#